data_085c106f9ae0225d2abc2d5dd07b6260
#
_entry.id   085c106f9ae0225d2abc2d5dd07b6260
#
_cell.length_a   1.000
_cell.length_b   1.000
_cell.length_c   1.000
_cell.angle_alpha   90.00
_cell.angle_beta   90.00
_cell.angle_gamma   90.00
#
_symmetry.space_group_name_H-M   'P 1'
#
loop_
_entity.id
_entity.type
_entity.pdbx_description
1 polymer ?
#
loop_
_entity_poly.entity_id
_entity_poly.type
_entity_poly.pdbx_seq_one_letter_code
_entity_poly.pdbx_strand_id
1 'polypeptide(L)'
;MSRFFIALALFALSSSAVLAQDAPAPQAPAAPQAQAPAPVPAPAAAVNQCPPTARPPAAGSSTVICTTELRFHPINESIIEAQTYLYYIQTGISRPSEGTWVPYNEQTEQSLLADFKRLWATNFLDNLWIETLDGTLPNGVPGKRVIYHMEERPRVKIVDYTGSTKVERTKVDEKMKELGIQLRLDSFLDQSVVKRVQGIVKDLMAEKGYEFAEVTPSVEPLPAGPKLVKVVFDVKEGPQVKVRSINFNGNTAVSDRALGRQMKGTKAHGWLSWMTGKGKYQEAKFEEDAEKIVEYYRNKGYITARVGQPEIKVLEDSADGEVRWVQLDVPVDEGARYKVGEFTFAGNDVIKSEFL
;
A
#
# COMPACT_ATOMS: atom_id res chain seq x y z
N MET A 1 72.85 14.84 -5.86
CA MET A 1 73.78 14.42 -4.78
C MET A 1 73.01 13.40 -3.94
N SER A 2 73.42 12.29 -4.05
CA SER A 2 74.09 11.17 -3.35
C SER A 2 73.06 10.18 -2.85
N ARG A 3 72.90 9.07 -3.46
CA ARG A 3 73.64 7.77 -3.45
C ARG A 3 73.31 6.89 -2.23
N PHE A 4 72.72 5.71 -2.52
CA PHE A 4 73.18 4.34 -2.26
C PHE A 4 72.74 3.77 -0.90
N PHE A 5 72.32 2.49 -0.71
CA PHE A 5 72.76 1.18 -1.24
C PHE A 5 71.69 0.10 -1.01
N ILE A 6 71.77 -0.87 -1.87
CA ILE A 6 71.15 -2.22 -1.85
C ILE A 6 71.86 -3.10 -0.86
N ALA A 7 71.15 -3.98 -0.16
CA ALA A 7 71.73 -5.24 0.33
C ALA A 7 70.71 -6.37 0.30
N LEU A 8 70.94 -7.26 -0.61
CA LEU A 8 70.34 -8.59 -0.76
C LEU A 8 71.11 -9.55 0.13
N ALA A 9 70.45 -10.35 0.94
CA ALA A 9 71.07 -11.54 1.57
C ALA A 9 70.08 -12.70 1.54
N LEU A 10 70.36 -13.62 0.63
CA LEU A 10 69.87 -15.00 0.68
C LEU A 10 70.59 -15.74 1.82
N PHE A 11 69.87 -16.48 2.63
CA PHE A 11 70.37 -17.64 3.30
C PHE A 11 69.37 -18.78 3.25
N ALA A 12 69.85 -19.94 2.87
CA ALA A 12 69.10 -21.15 2.64
C ALA A 12 69.14 -22.08 3.87
N LEU A 13 68.09 -22.88 3.98
CA LEU A 13 68.02 -24.25 4.51
C LEU A 13 68.45 -24.56 5.95
N SER A 14 67.50 -24.93 6.77
CA SER A 14 67.55 -26.29 7.37
C SER A 14 66.20 -26.63 8.00
N SER A 15 65.64 -27.77 7.59
CA SER A 15 64.44 -28.41 8.10
C SER A 15 64.70 -28.93 9.52
N SER A 16 63.86 -28.54 10.48
CA SER A 16 63.68 -29.28 11.73
C SER A 16 62.20 -29.29 12.08
N ALA A 17 61.58 -30.44 11.88
CA ALA A 17 60.23 -30.71 12.34
C ALA A 17 60.22 -30.75 13.87
N VAL A 18 59.65 -29.74 14.50
CA VAL A 18 59.28 -29.81 15.92
C VAL A 18 57.77 -29.97 15.95
N LEU A 19 57.34 -31.11 16.48
CA LEU A 19 55.96 -31.36 16.88
C LEU A 19 55.57 -30.32 17.92
N ALA A 20 54.83 -29.29 17.51
CA ALA A 20 54.17 -28.39 18.43
C ALA A 20 52.85 -29.00 18.86
N GLN A 21 52.73 -29.30 20.15
CA GLN A 21 51.52 -29.67 20.81
C GLN A 21 50.48 -28.57 20.64
N ASP A 22 49.28 -28.99 20.23
CA ASP A 22 48.08 -28.13 20.18
C ASP A 22 47.82 -27.51 21.56
N ALA A 23 48.00 -26.22 21.66
CA ALA A 23 47.46 -25.44 22.75
C ALA A 23 45.95 -25.22 22.46
N PRO A 24 45.05 -25.47 23.43
CA PRO A 24 43.63 -25.23 23.19
C PRO A 24 43.39 -23.75 22.94
N ALA A 25 42.67 -23.44 21.84
CA ALA A 25 42.20 -22.12 21.52
C ALA A 25 41.37 -21.52 22.67
N PRO A 26 41.49 -20.20 22.96
CA PRO A 26 40.65 -19.57 23.98
C PRO A 26 39.20 -19.74 23.61
N GLN A 27 38.44 -20.44 24.44
CA GLN A 27 37.00 -20.54 24.33
C GLN A 27 36.41 -19.13 24.46
N ALA A 28 35.70 -18.68 23.43
CA ALA A 28 34.84 -17.49 23.49
C ALA A 28 33.85 -17.68 24.68
N PRO A 29 33.55 -16.63 25.43
CA PRO A 29 32.56 -16.70 26.49
C PRO A 29 31.23 -17.20 25.91
N ALA A 30 30.74 -18.28 26.49
CA ALA A 30 29.44 -18.83 26.13
C ALA A 30 28.37 -17.70 26.22
N ALA A 31 27.71 -17.42 25.11
CA ALA A 31 26.55 -16.57 25.13
C ALA A 31 25.55 -17.12 26.17
N PRO A 32 24.91 -16.27 26.98
CA PRO A 32 23.91 -16.74 27.91
C PRO A 32 22.83 -17.48 27.12
N GLN A 33 22.71 -18.78 27.39
CA GLN A 33 21.59 -19.56 26.85
C GLN A 33 20.32 -18.91 27.39
N ALA A 34 19.54 -18.31 26.49
CA ALA A 34 18.20 -17.91 26.81
C ALA A 34 17.48 -19.18 27.29
N GLN A 35 17.23 -19.26 28.58
CA GLN A 35 16.34 -20.28 29.13
C GLN A 35 15.02 -20.10 28.38
N ALA A 36 14.58 -21.13 27.68
CA ALA A 36 13.24 -21.19 27.15
C ALA A 36 12.28 -20.79 28.28
N PRO A 37 11.34 -19.85 28.06
CA PRO A 37 10.39 -19.51 29.08
C PRO A 37 9.75 -20.80 29.57
N ALA A 38 9.72 -20.96 30.88
CA ALA A 38 9.04 -22.08 31.51
C ALA A 38 7.64 -22.19 30.89
N PRO A 39 7.14 -23.38 30.52
CA PRO A 39 5.81 -23.54 30.01
C PRO A 39 4.87 -22.80 30.94
N VAL A 40 4.24 -21.73 30.43
CA VAL A 40 3.16 -21.05 31.14
C VAL A 40 2.22 -22.16 31.56
N PRO A 41 1.90 -22.35 32.85
CA PRO A 41 0.96 -23.37 33.26
C PRO A 41 -0.30 -23.11 32.40
N ALA A 42 -0.69 -24.14 31.63
CA ALA A 42 -1.92 -24.10 30.89
C ALA A 42 -2.98 -23.59 31.86
N PRO A 43 -3.78 -22.56 31.49
CA PRO A 43 -4.81 -22.06 32.38
C PRO A 43 -5.59 -23.28 32.84
N ALA A 44 -5.61 -23.54 34.15
CA ALA A 44 -6.33 -24.66 34.74
C ALA A 44 -7.67 -24.70 34.06
N ALA A 45 -8.03 -25.81 33.46
CA ALA A 45 -9.21 -25.95 32.63
C ALA A 45 -10.35 -25.29 33.38
N ALA A 46 -10.68 -24.05 32.98
CA ALA A 46 -11.85 -23.34 33.46
C ALA A 46 -12.95 -24.31 33.08
N VAL A 47 -13.51 -24.97 34.08
CA VAL A 47 -14.60 -25.93 33.91
C VAL A 47 -15.60 -25.17 33.04
N ASN A 48 -15.78 -25.63 31.80
CA ASN A 48 -16.69 -25.00 30.84
C ASN A 48 -18.13 -25.30 31.30
N GLN A 49 -18.47 -24.74 32.48
CA GLN A 49 -19.80 -24.85 33.04
C GLN A 49 -20.68 -23.77 32.48
N CYS A 50 -21.84 -24.15 32.00
CA CYS A 50 -22.87 -23.21 31.72
C CYS A 50 -23.29 -22.51 33.03
N PRO A 51 -23.69 -21.22 33.01
CA PRO A 51 -24.10 -20.53 34.20
C PRO A 51 -25.26 -21.26 34.91
N PRO A 52 -25.30 -21.23 36.27
CA PRO A 52 -26.42 -21.79 37.00
C PRO A 52 -27.71 -21.03 36.65
N THR A 53 -28.79 -21.78 36.53
CA THR A 53 -30.11 -21.23 36.17
C THR A 53 -31.20 -21.80 37.04
N ALA A 54 -32.20 -20.98 37.35
CA ALA A 54 -33.35 -21.42 38.09
C ALA A 54 -34.31 -22.32 37.27
N ARG A 55 -34.24 -22.27 35.96
CA ARG A 55 -35.11 -23.01 35.03
C ARG A 55 -34.28 -23.76 33.99
N PRO A 56 -33.59 -24.86 34.37
CA PRO A 56 -32.81 -25.63 33.45
C PRO A 56 -33.71 -26.37 32.43
N PRO A 57 -33.20 -26.74 31.25
CA PRO A 57 -33.93 -27.59 30.31
C PRO A 57 -34.21 -28.94 30.95
N ALA A 58 -35.24 -29.68 30.43
CA ALA A 58 -35.58 -30.98 30.96
C ALA A 58 -34.35 -31.93 30.90
N ALA A 59 -34.25 -32.78 31.93
CA ALA A 59 -33.19 -33.78 31.95
C ALA A 59 -33.31 -34.71 30.73
N GLY A 60 -32.16 -34.97 30.05
CA GLY A 60 -32.13 -35.75 28.80
C GLY A 60 -32.42 -34.96 27.52
N SER A 61 -32.58 -33.62 27.63
CA SER A 61 -32.66 -32.76 26.43
C SER A 61 -31.38 -32.86 25.59
N SER A 62 -31.52 -32.62 24.28
CA SER A 62 -30.38 -32.45 23.37
C SER A 62 -29.52 -31.25 23.78
N THR A 63 -28.31 -31.14 23.25
CA THR A 63 -27.41 -30.01 23.48
C THR A 63 -28.10 -28.67 23.21
N VAL A 64 -27.97 -27.74 24.13
CA VAL A 64 -28.57 -26.39 24.04
C VAL A 64 -27.50 -25.30 24.05
N ILE A 65 -27.79 -24.15 23.49
CA ILE A 65 -26.98 -22.94 23.71
C ILE A 65 -27.24 -22.45 25.13
N CYS A 66 -26.23 -22.43 25.97
CA CYS A 66 -26.36 -21.94 27.35
C CYS A 66 -26.05 -20.46 27.51
N THR A 67 -25.13 -19.92 26.71
CA THR A 67 -24.83 -18.48 26.66
C THR A 67 -24.47 -18.05 25.25
N THR A 68 -24.82 -16.80 24.92
CA THR A 68 -24.35 -16.08 23.75
C THR A 68 -23.63 -14.81 24.23
N GLU A 69 -22.37 -14.67 23.89
CA GLU A 69 -21.50 -13.59 24.34
C GLU A 69 -20.95 -12.81 23.15
N LEU A 70 -20.87 -11.49 23.28
CA LEU A 70 -20.12 -10.63 22.37
C LEU A 70 -18.80 -10.25 23.06
N ARG A 71 -17.69 -10.47 22.41
CA ARG A 71 -16.36 -10.19 22.95
C ARG A 71 -15.57 -9.33 22.01
N PHE A 72 -15.30 -8.09 22.43
CA PHE A 72 -14.54 -7.14 21.63
C PHE A 72 -13.03 -7.27 21.91
N HIS A 73 -12.23 -7.04 20.86
CA HIS A 73 -10.78 -7.05 20.88
C HIS A 73 -10.20 -5.73 20.34
N PRO A 74 -9.29 -5.07 21.08
CA PRO A 74 -8.92 -5.34 22.46
C PRO A 74 -10.12 -5.24 23.43
N ILE A 75 -9.95 -5.83 24.62
CA ILE A 75 -11.04 -5.87 25.62
C ILE A 75 -11.49 -4.45 25.97
N ASN A 76 -12.81 -4.22 25.93
CA ASN A 76 -13.48 -2.94 26.21
C ASN A 76 -13.20 -1.82 25.19
N GLU A 77 -12.64 -2.14 24.04
CA GLU A 77 -12.45 -1.18 22.95
C GLU A 77 -13.52 -1.34 21.87
N SER A 78 -14.72 -0.89 22.15
CA SER A 78 -15.81 -0.82 21.16
C SER A 78 -16.30 0.62 21.02
N ILE A 79 -16.58 1.04 19.78
CA ILE A 79 -17.16 2.34 19.44
C ILE A 79 -18.66 2.19 19.16
N ILE A 80 -19.07 0.99 18.78
CA ILE A 80 -20.44 0.66 18.40
C ILE A 80 -21.11 -0.05 19.59
N GLU A 81 -22.31 0.37 19.92
CA GLU A 81 -23.08 -0.27 20.99
C GLU A 81 -23.33 -1.76 20.68
N ALA A 82 -23.13 -2.62 21.67
CA ALA A 82 -23.34 -4.07 21.55
C ALA A 82 -24.73 -4.43 20.99
N GLN A 83 -25.75 -3.61 21.32
CA GLN A 83 -27.11 -3.78 20.82
C GLN A 83 -27.19 -3.73 19.29
N THR A 84 -26.34 -2.91 18.66
CA THR A 84 -26.28 -2.83 17.19
C THR A 84 -25.82 -4.17 16.58
N TYR A 85 -24.84 -4.83 17.18
CA TYR A 85 -24.38 -6.14 16.71
C TYR A 85 -25.44 -7.22 16.93
N LEU A 86 -26.14 -7.19 18.07
CA LEU A 86 -27.25 -8.12 18.36
C LEU A 86 -28.38 -8.04 17.33
N TYR A 87 -28.59 -6.87 16.71
CA TYR A 87 -29.57 -6.73 15.63
C TYR A 87 -29.21 -7.59 14.39
N TYR A 88 -27.93 -7.80 14.11
CA TYR A 88 -27.47 -8.62 12.98
C TYR A 88 -27.38 -10.12 13.32
N ILE A 89 -27.45 -10.49 14.61
CA ILE A 89 -27.43 -11.88 15.06
C ILE A 89 -28.88 -12.37 15.07
N GLN A 90 -29.14 -13.35 14.19
CA GLN A 90 -30.48 -13.97 14.08
C GLN A 90 -30.53 -15.36 14.69
N THR A 91 -29.37 -15.94 15.04
CA THR A 91 -29.35 -17.16 15.84
C THR A 91 -30.07 -16.90 17.14
N GLY A 92 -31.02 -17.76 17.46
CA GLY A 92 -31.82 -17.61 18.68
C GLY A 92 -30.94 -17.51 19.93
N ILE A 93 -31.34 -16.66 20.85
CA ILE A 93 -30.65 -16.48 22.14
C ILE A 93 -31.47 -17.18 23.22
N SER A 94 -30.86 -18.12 23.92
CA SER A 94 -31.48 -18.77 25.08
C SER A 94 -31.72 -17.74 26.19
N ARG A 95 -32.85 -17.88 26.86
CA ARG A 95 -33.25 -17.05 27.99
C ARG A 95 -33.41 -17.90 29.24
N PRO A 96 -32.30 -18.23 29.93
CA PRO A 96 -32.32 -19.13 31.07
C PRO A 96 -33.29 -18.73 32.21
N SER A 97 -33.47 -17.42 32.39
CA SER A 97 -34.43 -16.86 33.40
C SER A 97 -35.88 -17.20 33.06
N GLU A 98 -36.22 -17.30 31.79
CA GLU A 98 -37.55 -17.62 31.29
C GLU A 98 -37.73 -19.14 31.07
N GLY A 99 -36.66 -19.92 31.12
CA GLY A 99 -36.63 -21.35 30.79
C GLY A 99 -36.74 -21.63 29.30
N THR A 100 -36.41 -20.65 28.44
CA THR A 100 -36.39 -20.81 26.99
C THR A 100 -35.01 -21.16 26.54
N TRP A 101 -34.87 -22.30 25.86
CA TRP A 101 -33.60 -22.87 25.43
C TRP A 101 -33.56 -23.07 23.91
N VAL A 102 -32.48 -22.64 23.29
CA VAL A 102 -32.23 -22.85 21.86
C VAL A 102 -31.43 -24.15 21.70
N PRO A 103 -31.94 -25.13 20.94
CA PRO A 103 -31.19 -26.34 20.68
C PRO A 103 -29.95 -26.05 19.82
N TYR A 104 -28.82 -26.72 20.13
CA TYR A 104 -27.63 -26.68 19.28
C TYR A 104 -27.63 -27.89 18.35
N ASN A 105 -27.84 -27.62 17.08
CA ASN A 105 -27.93 -28.65 16.04
C ASN A 105 -27.37 -28.06 14.72
N GLU A 106 -27.39 -28.84 13.63
CA GLU A 106 -26.91 -28.43 12.31
C GLU A 106 -27.57 -27.14 11.80
N GLN A 107 -28.88 -26.96 12.05
CA GLN A 107 -29.59 -25.73 11.68
C GLN A 107 -29.05 -24.53 12.45
N THR A 108 -28.69 -24.70 13.72
CA THR A 108 -28.07 -23.66 14.51
C THR A 108 -26.67 -23.29 14.00
N GLU A 109 -25.87 -24.28 13.59
CA GLU A 109 -24.57 -24.04 12.98
C GLU A 109 -24.67 -23.27 11.66
N GLN A 110 -25.66 -23.60 10.84
CA GLN A 110 -25.97 -22.84 9.61
C GLN A 110 -26.39 -21.41 9.92
N SER A 111 -27.16 -21.21 11.00
CA SER A 111 -27.57 -19.87 11.47
C SER A 111 -26.37 -19.07 11.95
N LEU A 112 -25.45 -19.65 12.70
CA LEU A 112 -24.20 -19.02 13.12
C LEU A 112 -23.33 -18.59 11.92
N LEU A 113 -23.24 -19.43 10.89
CA LEU A 113 -22.54 -19.08 9.66
C LEU A 113 -23.23 -17.93 8.91
N ALA A 114 -24.56 -17.89 8.92
CA ALA A 114 -25.33 -16.78 8.36
C ALA A 114 -25.13 -15.48 9.16
N ASP A 115 -25.05 -15.57 10.49
CA ASP A 115 -24.73 -14.43 11.37
C ASP A 115 -23.34 -13.89 11.08
N PHE A 116 -22.35 -14.76 10.95
CA PHE A 116 -21.00 -14.38 10.56
C PHE A 116 -21.01 -13.56 9.25
N LYS A 117 -21.70 -14.05 8.22
CA LYS A 117 -21.80 -13.36 6.94
C LYS A 117 -22.49 -11.99 7.05
N ARG A 118 -23.57 -11.90 7.85
CA ARG A 118 -24.28 -10.63 8.08
C ARG A 118 -23.43 -9.60 8.83
N LEU A 119 -22.79 -10.04 9.90
CA LEU A 119 -21.87 -9.18 10.69
C LEU A 119 -20.69 -8.69 9.83
N TRP A 120 -20.10 -9.59 9.05
CA TRP A 120 -19.00 -9.23 8.16
C TRP A 120 -19.42 -8.24 7.07
N ALA A 121 -20.62 -8.40 6.52
CA ALA A 121 -21.18 -7.51 5.50
C ALA A 121 -21.47 -6.08 5.99
N THR A 122 -21.49 -5.84 7.29
CA THR A 122 -21.63 -4.48 7.84
C THR A 122 -20.45 -3.58 7.56
N ASN A 123 -19.28 -4.15 7.25
CA ASN A 123 -18.00 -3.46 7.16
C ASN A 123 -17.56 -2.72 8.44
N PHE A 124 -18.13 -3.07 9.61
CA PHE A 124 -17.74 -2.49 10.89
C PHE A 124 -16.50 -3.14 11.48
N LEU A 125 -16.15 -4.34 11.02
CA LEU A 125 -15.17 -5.22 11.61
C LEU A 125 -13.94 -5.41 10.73
N ASP A 126 -12.77 -5.41 11.36
CA ASP A 126 -11.50 -5.84 10.75
C ASP A 126 -11.27 -7.32 10.97
N ASN A 127 -11.82 -7.88 12.06
CA ASN A 127 -11.74 -9.30 12.33
C ASN A 127 -13.02 -9.80 13.03
N LEU A 128 -13.40 -11.04 12.71
CA LEU A 128 -14.58 -11.71 13.26
C LEU A 128 -14.36 -13.22 13.28
N TRP A 129 -14.59 -13.85 14.42
CA TRP A 129 -14.70 -15.30 14.50
C TRP A 129 -15.74 -15.70 15.56
N ILE A 130 -16.32 -16.87 15.37
CA ILE A 130 -17.30 -17.42 16.30
C ILE A 130 -16.68 -18.65 16.96
N GLU A 131 -16.58 -18.61 18.26
CA GLU A 131 -16.08 -19.73 19.07
C GLU A 131 -17.26 -20.43 19.75
N THR A 132 -17.26 -21.75 19.72
CA THR A 132 -18.22 -22.57 20.45
C THR A 132 -17.48 -23.44 21.47
N LEU A 133 -17.78 -23.29 22.75
CA LEU A 133 -17.17 -24.06 23.82
C LEU A 133 -18.18 -25.02 24.41
N ASP A 134 -17.74 -26.28 24.57
CA ASP A 134 -18.55 -27.28 25.25
C ASP A 134 -18.69 -26.96 26.75
N GLY A 135 -19.87 -27.15 27.26
CA GLY A 135 -20.19 -26.97 28.66
C GLY A 135 -21.27 -27.95 29.12
N THR A 136 -21.51 -27.95 30.42
CA THR A 136 -22.56 -28.77 31.00
C THR A 136 -23.36 -27.92 31.97
N LEU A 137 -24.69 -28.02 31.89
CA LEU A 137 -25.58 -27.36 32.87
C LEU A 137 -25.54 -28.16 34.18
N PRO A 138 -25.92 -27.52 35.33
CA PRO A 138 -25.89 -28.19 36.64
C PRO A 138 -26.77 -29.44 36.73
N ASN A 139 -27.77 -29.59 35.88
CA ASN A 139 -28.64 -30.77 35.80
C ASN A 139 -28.11 -31.87 34.85
N GLY A 140 -26.86 -31.75 34.33
CA GLY A 140 -26.22 -32.72 33.47
C GLY A 140 -26.55 -32.60 31.98
N VAL A 141 -27.37 -31.65 31.54
CA VAL A 141 -27.70 -31.45 30.15
C VAL A 141 -26.48 -30.82 29.42
N PRO A 142 -26.04 -31.36 28.25
CA PRO A 142 -24.95 -30.76 27.48
C PRO A 142 -25.32 -29.36 27.01
N GLY A 143 -24.36 -28.42 27.12
CA GLY A 143 -24.55 -27.04 26.66
C GLY A 143 -23.41 -26.59 25.75
N LYS A 144 -23.66 -25.58 24.96
CA LYS A 144 -22.67 -24.83 24.18
C LYS A 144 -22.69 -23.36 24.60
N ARG A 145 -21.51 -22.82 24.81
CA ARG A 145 -21.32 -21.34 24.91
C ARG A 145 -20.91 -20.86 23.52
N VAL A 146 -21.64 -19.90 22.98
CA VAL A 146 -21.36 -19.26 21.69
C VAL A 146 -20.77 -17.88 21.96
N ILE A 147 -19.57 -17.62 21.46
CA ILE A 147 -18.86 -16.37 21.68
C ILE A 147 -18.54 -15.76 20.32
N TYR A 148 -19.09 -14.60 20.06
CA TYR A 148 -18.75 -13.79 18.88
C TYR A 148 -17.58 -12.88 19.24
N HIS A 149 -16.42 -13.18 18.72
CA HIS A 149 -15.22 -12.37 18.86
C HIS A 149 -15.17 -11.35 17.75
N MET A 150 -15.09 -10.09 18.08
CA MET A 150 -15.15 -8.98 17.13
C MET A 150 -14.00 -8.01 17.36
N GLU A 151 -13.37 -7.60 16.27
CA GLU A 151 -12.41 -6.51 16.26
C GLU A 151 -12.95 -5.42 15.34
N GLU A 152 -13.33 -4.28 15.92
CA GLU A 152 -13.88 -3.16 15.16
C GLU A 152 -12.82 -2.44 14.36
N ARG A 153 -13.22 -1.93 13.20
CA ARG A 153 -12.40 -1.01 12.41
C ARG A 153 -12.19 0.30 13.13
N PRO A 154 -10.97 0.82 13.16
CA PRO A 154 -10.75 2.15 13.71
C PRO A 154 -11.48 3.22 12.87
N ARG A 155 -11.82 4.33 13.52
CA ARG A 155 -12.41 5.51 12.87
C ARG A 155 -11.39 6.62 12.71
N VAL A 156 -11.34 7.18 11.52
CA VAL A 156 -10.46 8.30 11.19
C VAL A 156 -11.02 9.58 11.82
N LYS A 157 -10.30 10.14 12.78
CA LYS A 157 -10.68 11.40 13.43
C LYS A 157 -9.90 12.58 12.89
N ILE A 158 -8.64 12.36 12.52
CA ILE A 158 -7.73 13.40 12.03
C ILE A 158 -7.02 12.86 10.80
N VAL A 159 -6.89 13.70 9.78
CA VAL A 159 -5.99 13.47 8.63
C VAL A 159 -5.00 14.63 8.59
N ASP A 160 -3.73 14.31 8.55
CA ASP A 160 -2.65 15.29 8.60
C ASP A 160 -1.58 15.01 7.53
N TYR A 161 -0.91 16.08 7.09
CA TYR A 161 0.18 16.02 6.13
C TYR A 161 1.39 16.69 6.75
N THR A 162 2.49 15.97 6.89
CA THR A 162 3.72 16.42 7.56
C THR A 162 4.92 16.35 6.63
N GLY A 163 6.03 16.94 7.03
CA GLY A 163 7.32 16.88 6.32
C GLY A 163 7.44 17.79 5.11
N SER A 164 6.34 18.36 4.57
CA SER A 164 6.37 19.29 3.44
C SER A 164 5.37 20.42 3.60
N THR A 165 5.79 21.64 3.33
CA THR A 165 4.89 22.80 3.22
C THR A 165 4.28 22.96 1.83
N LYS A 166 4.70 22.13 0.87
CA LYS A 166 4.25 22.17 -0.52
C LYS A 166 2.98 21.37 -0.77
N VAL A 167 2.61 20.50 0.18
CA VAL A 167 1.33 19.79 0.13
C VAL A 167 0.24 20.71 0.64
N GLU A 168 -0.62 21.13 -0.27
CA GLU A 168 -1.78 21.95 0.03
C GLU A 168 -2.99 21.02 0.25
N ARG A 169 -3.49 20.97 1.48
CA ARG A 169 -4.64 20.12 1.83
C ARG A 169 -5.83 20.31 0.88
N THR A 170 -6.12 21.57 0.52
CA THR A 170 -7.20 21.90 -0.41
C THR A 170 -7.03 21.22 -1.77
N LYS A 171 -5.79 21.14 -2.28
CA LYS A 171 -5.50 20.45 -3.54
C LYS A 171 -5.66 18.93 -3.45
N VAL A 172 -5.27 18.35 -2.32
CA VAL A 172 -5.50 16.94 -2.06
C VAL A 172 -7.01 16.65 -2.02
N ASP A 173 -7.78 17.49 -1.29
CA ASP A 173 -9.24 17.33 -1.17
C ASP A 173 -9.94 17.51 -2.55
N GLU A 174 -9.50 18.46 -3.39
CA GLU A 174 -9.99 18.65 -4.76
C GLU A 174 -9.75 17.40 -5.61
N LYS A 175 -8.51 16.87 -5.62
CA LYS A 175 -8.16 15.66 -6.36
C LYS A 175 -8.92 14.43 -5.88
N MET A 176 -9.05 14.27 -4.57
CA MET A 176 -9.87 13.20 -4.00
C MET A 176 -11.30 13.27 -4.49
N LYS A 177 -11.89 14.48 -4.52
CA LYS A 177 -13.25 14.70 -5.01
C LYS A 177 -13.38 14.38 -6.51
N GLU A 178 -12.45 14.81 -7.34
CA GLU A 178 -12.39 14.49 -8.78
C GLU A 178 -12.38 12.99 -9.03
N LEU A 179 -11.60 12.25 -8.23
CA LEU A 179 -11.46 10.79 -8.36
C LEU A 179 -12.52 9.98 -7.61
N GLY A 180 -13.52 10.65 -6.99
CA GLY A 180 -14.55 9.99 -6.20
C GLY A 180 -14.04 9.29 -4.94
N ILE A 181 -12.86 9.70 -4.45
CA ILE A 181 -12.23 9.13 -3.26
C ILE A 181 -12.70 9.93 -2.04
N GLN A 182 -13.08 9.22 -0.99
CA GLN A 182 -13.56 9.86 0.25
C GLN A 182 -12.80 9.29 1.45
N LEU A 183 -11.93 10.10 2.02
CA LEU A 183 -11.35 9.89 3.35
C LEU A 183 -12.07 10.83 4.32
N ARG A 184 -13.25 10.41 4.77
CA ARG A 184 -14.11 11.23 5.63
C ARG A 184 -13.69 11.11 7.08
N LEU A 185 -13.73 12.23 7.80
CA LEU A 185 -13.66 12.22 9.26
C LEU A 185 -14.86 11.43 9.82
N ASP A 186 -14.62 10.74 10.91
CA ASP A 186 -15.58 9.86 11.58
C ASP A 186 -16.03 8.63 10.75
N SER A 187 -15.43 8.38 9.58
CA SER A 187 -15.61 7.13 8.84
C SER A 187 -14.63 6.05 9.29
N PHE A 188 -14.95 4.80 8.99
CA PHE A 188 -14.03 3.69 9.23
C PHE A 188 -12.76 3.83 8.36
N LEU A 189 -11.63 3.45 8.94
CA LEU A 189 -10.36 3.42 8.23
C LEU A 189 -10.42 2.35 7.11
N ASP A 190 -10.15 2.79 5.89
CA ASP A 190 -9.97 1.92 4.75
C ASP A 190 -8.54 2.08 4.21
N GLN A 191 -7.74 1.02 4.35
CA GLN A 191 -6.34 1.01 3.91
C GLN A 191 -6.21 1.23 2.39
N SER A 192 -7.21 0.83 1.60
CA SER A 192 -7.20 1.06 0.16
C SER A 192 -7.39 2.55 -0.17
N VAL A 193 -8.20 3.25 0.62
CA VAL A 193 -8.37 4.70 0.52
C VAL A 193 -7.08 5.41 0.92
N VAL A 194 -6.45 5.00 2.02
CA VAL A 194 -5.16 5.56 2.47
C VAL A 194 -4.09 5.45 1.37
N LYS A 195 -3.97 4.29 0.74
CA LYS A 195 -3.03 4.09 -0.39
C LYS A 195 -3.34 4.98 -1.60
N ARG A 196 -4.62 5.16 -1.91
CA ARG A 196 -5.01 6.06 -3.01
C ARG A 196 -4.68 7.52 -2.70
N VAL A 197 -4.93 7.97 -1.47
CA VAL A 197 -4.54 9.33 -1.02
C VAL A 197 -3.02 9.51 -1.04
N GLN A 198 -2.26 8.49 -0.64
CA GLN A 198 -0.79 8.48 -0.78
C GLN A 198 -0.37 8.72 -2.24
N GLY A 199 -1.00 8.05 -3.20
CA GLY A 199 -0.78 8.27 -4.63
C GLY A 199 -1.07 9.72 -5.03
N ILE A 200 -2.25 10.25 -4.67
CA ILE A 200 -2.62 11.64 -4.96
C ILE A 200 -1.59 12.64 -4.43
N VAL A 201 -1.12 12.46 -3.20
CA VAL A 201 -0.10 13.36 -2.62
C VAL A 201 1.20 13.26 -3.40
N LYS A 202 1.61 12.05 -3.79
CA LYS A 202 2.80 11.82 -4.61
C LYS A 202 2.68 12.50 -5.98
N ASP A 203 1.53 12.36 -6.65
CA ASP A 203 1.27 12.98 -7.95
C ASP A 203 1.31 14.51 -7.86
N LEU A 204 0.70 15.10 -6.81
CA LEU A 204 0.76 16.54 -6.57
C LEU A 204 2.19 17.04 -6.30
N MET A 205 3.04 16.22 -5.68
CA MET A 205 4.46 16.54 -5.51
C MET A 205 5.20 16.47 -6.84
N ALA A 206 4.93 15.45 -7.68
CA ALA A 206 5.47 15.32 -9.03
C ALA A 206 5.06 16.51 -9.92
N GLU A 207 3.79 16.96 -9.86
CA GLU A 207 3.32 18.18 -10.56
C GLU A 207 4.11 19.44 -10.15
N LYS A 208 4.65 19.49 -8.93
CA LYS A 208 5.52 20.57 -8.47
C LYS A 208 6.99 20.35 -8.83
N GLY A 209 7.31 19.22 -9.48
CA GLY A 209 8.66 18.85 -9.93
C GLY A 209 9.46 18.03 -8.90
N TYR A 210 8.80 17.47 -7.90
CA TYR A 210 9.39 16.58 -6.89
C TYR A 210 9.06 15.12 -7.23
N GLU A 211 9.57 14.65 -8.35
CA GLU A 211 9.28 13.32 -8.92
C GLU A 211 9.69 12.16 -7.99
N PHE A 212 10.74 12.38 -7.20
CA PHE A 212 11.25 11.40 -6.25
C PHE A 212 10.73 11.61 -4.82
N ALA A 213 9.62 12.35 -4.65
CA ALA A 213 9.03 12.51 -3.35
C ALA A 213 8.55 11.17 -2.79
N GLU A 214 8.88 10.91 -1.54
CA GLU A 214 8.39 9.74 -0.80
C GLU A 214 7.24 10.18 0.10
N VAL A 215 6.13 9.46 0.07
CA VAL A 215 4.98 9.69 0.93
C VAL A 215 4.74 8.43 1.74
N THR A 216 4.86 8.52 3.05
CA THR A 216 4.69 7.38 3.95
C THR A 216 3.45 7.60 4.82
N PRO A 217 2.35 6.84 4.61
CA PRO A 217 1.21 6.91 5.50
C PRO A 217 1.49 6.16 6.80
N SER A 218 1.06 6.74 7.92
CA SER A 218 1.02 6.09 9.23
C SER A 218 -0.34 6.28 9.88
N VAL A 219 -0.71 5.33 10.73
CA VAL A 219 -1.96 5.36 11.50
C VAL A 219 -1.60 5.38 12.98
N GLU A 220 -1.95 6.45 13.65
CA GLU A 220 -1.62 6.71 15.05
C GLU A 220 -2.90 6.62 15.90
N PRO A 221 -2.93 5.84 16.99
CA PRO A 221 -4.06 5.82 17.89
C PRO A 221 -4.18 7.15 18.63
N LEU A 222 -5.41 7.61 18.83
CA LEU A 222 -5.70 8.83 19.58
C LEU A 222 -6.16 8.48 21.01
N PRO A 223 -5.65 9.20 22.03
CA PRO A 223 -6.07 8.96 23.42
C PRO A 223 -7.51 9.42 23.72
N ALA A 224 -8.14 10.09 22.76
CA ALA A 224 -9.49 10.65 22.92
C ALA A 224 -10.62 9.60 22.94
N GLY A 225 -10.33 8.34 22.63
CA GLY A 225 -11.30 7.26 22.68
C GLY A 225 -10.77 5.98 22.03
N PRO A 226 -11.43 4.84 22.30
CA PRO A 226 -11.06 3.57 21.71
C PRO A 226 -11.22 3.62 20.20
N LYS A 227 -10.31 2.93 19.47
CA LYS A 227 -10.36 2.78 18.01
C LYS A 227 -10.46 4.11 17.22
N LEU A 228 -10.14 5.27 17.84
CA LEU A 228 -10.00 6.54 17.14
C LEU A 228 -8.55 6.70 16.67
N VAL A 229 -8.39 7.08 15.39
CA VAL A 229 -7.05 7.18 14.79
C VAL A 229 -6.87 8.50 14.05
N LYS A 230 -5.60 8.93 14.04
CA LYS A 230 -5.06 9.95 13.16
C LYS A 230 -4.32 9.26 12.01
N VAL A 231 -4.65 9.62 10.79
CA VAL A 231 -3.88 9.22 9.59
C VAL A 231 -2.92 10.34 9.27
N VAL A 232 -1.63 10.04 9.24
CA VAL A 232 -0.56 11.01 8.91
C VAL A 232 0.10 10.58 7.62
N PHE A 233 0.21 11.50 6.67
CA PHE A 233 1.00 11.33 5.46
C PHE A 233 2.30 12.11 5.64
N ASP A 234 3.39 11.42 5.96
CA ASP A 234 4.71 12.02 6.05
C ASP A 234 5.36 12.12 4.68
N VAL A 235 5.69 13.34 4.27
CA VAL A 235 6.17 13.67 2.93
C VAL A 235 7.63 14.10 2.99
N LYS A 236 8.50 13.30 2.40
CA LYS A 236 9.88 13.66 2.14
C LYS A 236 9.97 14.17 0.70
N GLU A 237 10.18 15.47 0.55
CA GLU A 237 10.15 16.12 -0.76
C GLU A 237 11.21 15.57 -1.72
N GLY A 238 12.41 15.31 -1.21
CA GLY A 238 13.58 15.05 -2.04
C GLY A 238 13.97 16.26 -2.90
N PRO A 239 14.95 16.12 -3.79
CA PRO A 239 15.39 17.21 -4.68
C PRO A 239 14.35 17.50 -5.77
N GLN A 240 14.21 18.77 -6.13
CA GLN A 240 13.42 19.16 -7.29
C GLN A 240 14.14 18.72 -8.58
N VAL A 241 13.46 17.97 -9.44
CA VAL A 241 14.03 17.46 -10.70
C VAL A 241 14.02 18.54 -11.76
N LYS A 242 15.18 18.89 -12.30
CA LYS A 242 15.34 19.83 -13.41
C LYS A 242 16.03 19.16 -14.60
N VAL A 243 15.45 19.35 -15.78
CA VAL A 243 15.95 18.78 -17.03
C VAL A 243 17.09 19.64 -17.55
N ARG A 244 18.31 19.09 -17.64
CA ARG A 244 19.47 19.76 -18.24
C ARG A 244 19.50 19.58 -19.76
N SER A 245 19.23 18.36 -20.23
CA SER A 245 19.23 18.03 -21.67
C SER A 245 18.17 16.99 -21.98
N ILE A 246 17.71 16.99 -23.23
CA ILE A 246 16.80 16.01 -23.78
C ILE A 246 17.46 15.49 -25.06
N ASN A 247 17.71 14.19 -25.11
CA ASN A 247 18.26 13.49 -26.28
C ASN A 247 17.17 12.57 -26.85
N PHE A 248 17.17 12.41 -28.15
CA PHE A 248 16.29 11.46 -28.81
C PHE A 248 17.13 10.33 -29.41
N ASN A 249 16.68 9.11 -29.28
CA ASN A 249 17.39 7.91 -29.75
C ASN A 249 16.48 7.18 -30.76
N GLY A 250 17.00 6.94 -31.98
CA GLY A 250 16.26 6.26 -33.04
C GLY A 250 15.56 7.20 -34.05
N ASN A 251 15.66 8.52 -33.86
CA ASN A 251 15.11 9.55 -34.78
C ASN A 251 16.07 9.84 -35.91
N THR A 252 16.10 9.01 -36.94
CA THR A 252 16.99 9.17 -38.10
C THR A 252 16.45 10.12 -39.16
N ALA A 253 15.15 10.16 -39.36
CA ALA A 253 14.46 11.00 -40.36
C ALA A 253 14.17 12.42 -39.90
N VAL A 254 14.12 12.65 -38.57
CA VAL A 254 13.79 13.93 -37.94
C VAL A 254 14.86 14.29 -36.92
N SER A 255 15.38 15.51 -36.98
CA SER A 255 16.42 15.96 -36.05
C SER A 255 15.88 16.24 -34.67
N ASP A 256 16.70 16.07 -33.61
CA ASP A 256 16.40 16.38 -32.20
C ASP A 256 15.83 17.78 -32.02
N ARG A 257 16.41 18.75 -32.76
CA ARG A 257 15.93 20.14 -32.72
C ARG A 257 14.49 20.28 -33.20
N ALA A 258 14.08 19.50 -34.22
CA ALA A 258 12.72 19.52 -34.73
C ALA A 258 11.75 18.86 -33.76
N LEU A 259 12.14 17.75 -33.12
CA LEU A 259 11.36 17.07 -32.08
C LEU A 259 11.24 17.92 -30.82
N GLY A 260 12.34 18.49 -30.34
CA GLY A 260 12.33 19.38 -29.17
C GLY A 260 11.47 20.65 -29.33
N ARG A 261 11.16 21.06 -30.59
CA ARG A 261 10.21 22.16 -30.83
C ARG A 261 8.76 21.73 -30.60
N GLN A 262 8.42 20.47 -30.79
CA GLN A 262 7.09 19.93 -30.54
C GLN A 262 6.80 19.84 -29.06
N MET A 263 7.81 19.56 -28.24
CA MET A 263 7.68 19.53 -26.79
C MET A 263 7.45 20.93 -26.24
N LYS A 264 6.31 21.17 -25.62
CA LYS A 264 5.95 22.46 -25.00
C LYS A 264 5.95 22.41 -23.49
N GLY A 265 5.61 21.27 -22.91
CA GLY A 265 5.53 21.02 -21.48
C GLY A 265 6.88 20.73 -20.86
N THR A 266 7.64 19.82 -21.48
CA THR A 266 8.97 19.39 -21.02
C THR A 266 10.06 20.11 -21.81
N LYS A 267 10.83 20.94 -21.16
CA LYS A 267 11.91 21.72 -21.77
C LYS A 267 13.20 21.57 -20.94
N ALA A 268 14.33 21.58 -21.61
CA ALA A 268 15.61 21.77 -20.91
C ALA A 268 15.62 23.13 -20.19
N HIS A 269 16.24 23.14 -19.03
CA HIS A 269 16.38 24.34 -18.22
C HIS A 269 17.29 25.36 -18.94
N GLY A 270 16.76 26.54 -19.21
CA GLY A 270 17.48 27.67 -19.83
C GLY A 270 17.68 28.81 -18.86
N TRP A 271 18.45 29.83 -19.29
CA TRP A 271 18.77 31.02 -18.47
C TRP A 271 17.54 31.82 -18.00
N LEU A 272 16.40 31.76 -18.73
CA LEU A 272 15.14 32.39 -18.33
C LEU A 272 14.17 31.46 -17.59
N SER A 273 14.56 30.21 -17.31
CA SER A 273 13.66 29.22 -16.68
C SER A 273 13.21 29.63 -15.27
N TRP A 274 13.99 30.43 -14.59
CA TRP A 274 13.63 31.00 -13.28
C TRP A 274 12.38 31.89 -13.34
N MET A 275 12.17 32.63 -14.45
CA MET A 275 10.98 33.47 -14.67
C MET A 275 9.76 32.66 -15.17
N THR A 276 10.01 31.62 -15.97
CA THR A 276 8.95 30.89 -16.67
C THR A 276 8.53 29.61 -15.97
N GLY A 277 9.23 29.20 -14.90
CA GLY A 277 9.01 27.92 -14.23
C GLY A 277 9.31 26.68 -15.09
N LYS A 278 9.86 26.85 -16.31
CA LYS A 278 10.21 25.78 -17.23
C LYS A 278 11.47 25.05 -16.77
N GLY A 279 11.67 23.84 -17.29
CA GLY A 279 12.85 23.04 -16.99
C GLY A 279 12.65 22.07 -15.84
N LYS A 280 11.47 22.00 -15.23
CA LYS A 280 11.09 20.92 -14.30
C LYS A 280 10.62 19.72 -15.09
N TYR A 281 11.01 18.54 -14.64
CA TYR A 281 10.44 17.30 -15.17
C TYR A 281 9.08 17.06 -14.53
N GLN A 282 8.12 16.64 -15.33
CA GLN A 282 6.78 16.20 -14.93
C GLN A 282 6.35 15.13 -15.95
N GLU A 283 6.10 13.93 -15.49
CA GLU A 283 5.77 12.77 -16.34
C GLU A 283 4.53 13.05 -17.21
N ALA A 284 3.46 13.56 -16.62
CA ALA A 284 2.21 13.89 -17.35
C ALA A 284 2.43 14.87 -18.51
N LYS A 285 3.31 15.87 -18.32
CA LYS A 285 3.64 16.83 -19.40
C LYS A 285 4.51 16.22 -20.47
N PHE A 286 5.36 15.25 -20.09
CA PHE A 286 6.13 14.52 -21.07
C PHE A 286 5.23 13.64 -21.95
N GLU A 287 4.22 12.99 -21.37
CA GLU A 287 3.25 12.19 -22.14
C GLU A 287 2.50 13.04 -23.17
N GLU A 288 2.01 14.22 -22.78
CA GLU A 288 1.41 15.17 -23.73
C GLU A 288 2.36 15.60 -24.85
N ASP A 289 3.63 15.79 -24.54
CA ASP A 289 4.64 16.17 -25.52
C ASP A 289 5.01 14.99 -26.42
N ALA A 290 5.05 13.76 -25.91
CA ALA A 290 5.25 12.54 -26.69
C ALA A 290 4.14 12.34 -27.73
N GLU A 291 2.89 12.59 -27.37
CA GLU A 291 1.75 12.56 -28.31
C GLU A 291 1.94 13.57 -29.44
N LYS A 292 2.39 14.81 -29.15
CA LYS A 292 2.66 15.83 -30.17
C LYS A 292 3.81 15.43 -31.11
N ILE A 293 4.81 14.75 -30.58
CA ILE A 293 5.90 14.19 -31.41
C ILE A 293 5.37 13.10 -32.34
N VAL A 294 4.53 12.20 -31.84
CA VAL A 294 3.89 11.14 -32.64
C VAL A 294 3.02 11.76 -33.73
N GLU A 295 2.20 12.79 -33.40
CA GLU A 295 1.40 13.53 -34.37
C GLU A 295 2.27 14.19 -35.46
N TYR A 296 3.39 14.80 -35.06
CA TYR A 296 4.34 15.40 -36.00
C TYR A 296 4.92 14.38 -36.99
N TYR A 297 5.24 13.16 -36.52
CA TYR A 297 5.69 12.07 -37.39
C TYR A 297 4.58 11.59 -38.33
N ARG A 298 3.36 11.42 -37.82
CA ARG A 298 2.20 11.01 -38.64
C ARG A 298 1.93 12.00 -39.76
N ASN A 299 2.03 13.29 -39.48
CA ASN A 299 1.88 14.37 -40.50
C ASN A 299 2.99 14.32 -41.57
N LYS A 300 4.11 13.62 -41.31
CA LYS A 300 5.19 13.38 -42.28
C LYS A 300 5.09 12.04 -43.00
N GLY A 301 4.03 11.28 -42.72
CA GLY A 301 3.79 9.97 -43.32
C GLY A 301 4.32 8.77 -42.49
N TYR A 302 4.87 8.98 -41.31
CA TYR A 302 5.31 7.91 -40.39
C TYR A 302 4.16 7.51 -39.47
N ILE A 303 3.16 6.82 -40.01
CA ILE A 303 1.91 6.51 -39.31
C ILE A 303 2.07 5.57 -38.12
N THR A 304 3.10 4.74 -38.14
CA THR A 304 3.42 3.75 -37.08
C THR A 304 4.40 4.28 -36.04
N ALA A 305 4.80 5.56 -36.15
CA ALA A 305 5.76 6.17 -35.22
C ALA A 305 5.30 6.07 -33.77
N ARG A 306 6.23 5.79 -32.87
CA ARG A 306 6.04 5.66 -31.43
C ARG A 306 7.15 6.40 -30.71
N VAL A 307 6.76 6.98 -29.56
CA VAL A 307 7.70 7.58 -28.59
C VAL A 307 7.53 6.82 -27.30
N GLY A 308 8.61 6.28 -26.78
CA GLY A 308 8.61 5.54 -25.50
C GLY A 308 8.82 6.47 -24.32
N GLN A 309 8.69 5.91 -23.11
CA GLN A 309 9.01 6.62 -21.87
C GLN A 309 10.50 6.99 -21.82
N PRO A 310 10.85 8.17 -21.30
CA PRO A 310 12.24 8.61 -21.24
C PRO A 310 13.01 7.84 -20.19
N GLU A 311 14.24 7.48 -20.49
CA GLU A 311 15.19 7.07 -19.46
C GLU A 311 15.75 8.31 -18.78
N ILE A 312 15.52 8.41 -17.47
CA ILE A 312 15.96 9.54 -16.64
C ILE A 312 17.36 9.25 -16.12
N LYS A 313 18.37 9.94 -16.66
CA LYS A 313 19.75 9.83 -16.18
C LYS A 313 20.07 10.96 -15.21
N VAL A 314 20.35 10.63 -13.97
CA VAL A 314 20.81 11.59 -12.97
C VAL A 314 22.24 12.02 -13.36
N LEU A 315 22.44 13.32 -13.50
CA LEU A 315 23.74 13.90 -13.81
C LEU A 315 24.48 14.32 -12.54
N GLU A 316 23.83 15.16 -11.76
CA GLU A 316 24.37 15.68 -10.49
C GLU A 316 23.26 16.26 -9.64
N ASP A 317 23.49 16.33 -8.34
CA ASP A 317 22.66 17.11 -7.42
C ASP A 317 23.34 18.46 -7.17
N SER A 318 22.55 19.52 -6.91
CA SER A 318 23.09 20.81 -6.53
C SER A 318 23.80 20.73 -5.16
N ALA A 319 24.71 21.66 -4.89
CA ALA A 319 25.51 21.64 -3.67
C ALA A 319 24.68 21.73 -2.38
N ASP A 320 23.48 22.30 -2.45
CA ASP A 320 22.51 22.40 -1.37
C ASP A 320 21.58 21.16 -1.29
N GLY A 321 21.66 20.26 -2.26
CA GLY A 321 20.78 19.07 -2.35
C GLY A 321 19.34 19.37 -2.73
N GLU A 322 19.00 20.62 -3.06
CA GLU A 322 17.60 20.99 -3.38
C GLU A 322 17.21 20.67 -4.82
N VAL A 323 18.18 20.56 -5.73
CA VAL A 323 17.94 20.34 -7.16
C VAL A 323 18.70 19.13 -7.66
N ARG A 324 18.00 18.26 -8.37
CA ARG A 324 18.58 17.14 -9.12
C ARG A 324 18.54 17.42 -10.61
N TRP A 325 19.72 17.51 -11.22
CA TRP A 325 19.84 17.68 -12.67
C TRP A 325 19.78 16.34 -13.37
N VAL A 326 18.90 16.27 -14.37
CA VAL A 326 18.71 15.04 -15.13
C VAL A 326 18.86 15.30 -16.64
N GLN A 327 19.26 14.25 -17.35
CA GLN A 327 19.13 14.11 -18.80
C GLN A 327 18.00 13.15 -19.10
N LEU A 328 17.17 13.49 -20.06
CA LEU A 328 16.14 12.61 -20.58
C LEU A 328 16.60 11.99 -21.90
N ASP A 329 16.69 10.69 -21.95
CA ASP A 329 16.96 9.94 -23.19
C ASP A 329 15.64 9.32 -23.66
N VAL A 330 15.08 9.90 -24.74
CA VAL A 330 13.75 9.56 -25.25
C VAL A 330 13.89 8.59 -26.42
N PRO A 331 13.43 7.34 -26.27
CA PRO A 331 13.44 6.38 -27.37
C PRO A 331 12.33 6.71 -28.38
N VAL A 332 12.71 6.74 -29.66
CA VAL A 332 11.81 6.99 -30.79
C VAL A 332 11.91 5.85 -31.78
N ASP A 333 10.78 5.27 -32.13
CA ASP A 333 10.65 4.34 -33.24
C ASP A 333 9.87 5.05 -34.36
N GLU A 334 10.55 5.47 -35.41
CA GLU A 334 9.93 6.19 -36.52
C GLU A 334 9.04 5.29 -37.38
N GLY A 335 9.36 3.99 -37.45
CA GLY A 335 8.70 3.06 -38.35
C GLY A 335 8.95 3.38 -39.83
N ALA A 336 8.18 2.78 -40.73
CA ALA A 336 8.27 3.02 -42.16
C ALA A 336 7.49 4.29 -42.55
N ARG A 337 7.98 5.00 -43.57
CA ARG A 337 7.26 6.12 -44.17
C ARG A 337 6.27 5.63 -45.19
N TYR A 338 5.02 5.94 -45.01
CA TYR A 338 3.92 5.60 -45.90
C TYR A 338 3.58 6.78 -46.82
N LYS A 339 3.12 6.44 -48.02
CA LYS A 339 2.53 7.37 -48.99
C LYS A 339 1.16 6.84 -49.35
N VAL A 340 0.20 7.74 -49.61
CA VAL A 340 -1.11 7.34 -50.15
C VAL A 340 -0.89 6.88 -51.59
N GLY A 341 -1.32 5.65 -51.89
CA GLY A 341 -1.20 5.07 -53.23
C GLY A 341 -2.39 5.49 -54.14
N GLU A 342 -3.58 5.13 -53.74
CA GLU A 342 -4.79 5.33 -54.49
C GLU A 342 -5.97 5.69 -53.57
N PHE A 343 -6.85 6.55 -54.04
CA PHE A 343 -8.11 6.86 -53.37
C PHE A 343 -9.23 6.21 -54.16
N THR A 344 -10.07 5.43 -53.54
CA THR A 344 -11.30 4.90 -54.10
C THR A 344 -12.48 5.40 -53.30
N PHE A 345 -13.50 5.89 -53.98
CA PHE A 345 -14.74 6.31 -53.37
C PHE A 345 -15.81 5.24 -53.59
N ALA A 346 -16.54 4.88 -52.52
CA ALA A 346 -17.63 3.91 -52.54
C ALA A 346 -18.90 4.55 -51.98
N GLY A 347 -20.06 4.25 -52.58
CA GLY A 347 -21.34 4.79 -52.12
C GLY A 347 -21.62 6.22 -52.58
N ASN A 348 -20.89 6.74 -53.57
CA ASN A 348 -21.03 8.09 -54.12
C ASN A 348 -21.99 8.12 -55.35
N ASP A 349 -23.25 7.76 -55.14
CA ASP A 349 -24.24 7.63 -56.20
C ASP A 349 -24.67 9.00 -56.79
N VAL A 350 -24.49 10.09 -56.06
CA VAL A 350 -24.94 11.45 -56.47
C VAL A 350 -23.81 12.25 -57.12
N ILE A 351 -22.58 12.09 -56.66
CA ILE A 351 -21.40 12.77 -57.17
C ILE A 351 -20.43 11.74 -57.75
N LYS A 352 -20.07 11.87 -59.02
CA LYS A 352 -19.12 10.96 -59.66
C LYS A 352 -17.74 11.07 -58.99
N SER A 353 -17.01 9.96 -58.87
CA SER A 353 -15.68 9.89 -58.26
C SER A 353 -14.66 10.86 -58.89
N GLU A 354 -14.88 11.24 -60.14
CA GLU A 354 -14.04 12.20 -60.89
C GLU A 354 -14.10 13.65 -60.35
N PHE A 355 -15.12 13.96 -59.52
CA PHE A 355 -15.33 15.27 -58.90
C PHE A 355 -15.05 15.31 -57.40
N LEU A 356 -14.67 14.17 -56.77
CA LEU A 356 -14.30 14.01 -55.39
C LEU A 356 -12.80 13.88 -55.19
#